data_90696bfc42f51b974258215f10335835
#
_entry.id   90696bfc42f51b974258215f10335835
#
_cell.length_a   1.000
_cell.length_b   1.000
_cell.length_c   1.000
_cell.angle_alpha   90.00
_cell.angle_beta   90.00
_cell.angle_gamma   90.00
#
_symmetry.space_group_name_H-M   'P 1'
#
loop_
_entity.id
_entity.type
_entity.pdbx_description
1 polymer ?
#
loop_
_entity_poly.entity_id
_entity_poly.type
_entity_poly.pdbx_seq_one_letter_code
_entity_poly.pdbx_strand_id
1 'polypeptide(L)'
;MDIVMNPDRSQWAALCQRNIPNDDAIEQSVREIMDNVKQNGDTALRDYIARFDHFTGPLAPLSEAEIAEGASKVSPEVADAIRRAADNIAKFHSAQLHPDVDIETMPGIRCVQRAVPIQRVGLYIPGGQAPLFSTVLMLAIPARIAGCAEVILATPASDEHPIAPEILFAAKLCGVGRIFRMGGAQAIAAMAFGTESVPRVHKIFAPGNRFVTKAKQLASRFTAIDMPAGPSEVLVMADESARPDFIAADLLSQAEHGPDSQAVAICSSEAQARQVCDAVARFSAMLPRSESIASSLSHSHIIVMDSIDTAIDFVNLYAPEHLIISTRNPWQVADRITAAGSVFL
;
A
#
# COMPACT_ATOMS: atom_id res chain seq x y z
N MET A 1 -17.85 7.10 15.37
CA MET A 1 -18.46 6.10 14.47
C MET A 1 -19.92 5.92 14.82
N ASP A 2 -20.79 5.86 13.81
CA ASP A 2 -22.22 5.63 14.02
C ASP A 2 -22.53 4.14 14.05
N ILE A 3 -23.47 3.73 14.92
CA ILE A 3 -23.99 2.36 14.95
C ILE A 3 -25.29 2.33 14.14
N VAL A 4 -25.32 1.50 13.11
CA VAL A 4 -26.48 1.31 12.23
C VAL A 4 -27.07 -0.07 12.49
N MET A 5 -28.35 -0.10 12.90
CA MET A 5 -29.03 -1.35 13.28
C MET A 5 -29.82 -1.94 12.13
N ASN A 6 -29.48 -3.18 11.72
CA ASN A 6 -30.20 -3.97 10.72
C ASN A 6 -30.68 -3.13 9.51
N PRO A 7 -29.76 -2.46 8.78
CA PRO A 7 -30.17 -1.56 7.70
C PRO A 7 -30.90 -2.32 6.59
N ASP A 8 -31.99 -1.74 6.11
CA ASP A 8 -32.68 -2.25 4.94
C ASP A 8 -31.76 -2.21 3.70
N ARG A 9 -31.97 -3.12 2.75
CA ARG A 9 -31.16 -3.18 1.51
C ARG A 9 -31.16 -1.84 0.74
N SER A 10 -32.20 -1.03 0.85
CA SER A 10 -32.26 0.31 0.25
C SER A 10 -31.24 1.30 0.82
N GLN A 11 -30.77 1.08 2.05
CA GLN A 11 -29.77 1.92 2.74
C GLN A 11 -28.33 1.49 2.42
N TRP A 12 -28.13 0.28 1.90
CA TRP A 12 -26.80 -0.28 1.69
C TRP A 12 -25.95 0.53 0.72
N ALA A 13 -26.56 1.06 -0.34
CA ALA A 13 -25.83 1.88 -1.31
C ALA A 13 -25.19 3.12 -0.65
N ALA A 14 -25.87 3.74 0.31
CA ALA A 14 -25.33 4.88 1.05
C ALA A 14 -24.21 4.45 2.01
N LEU A 15 -24.37 3.31 2.70
CA LEU A 15 -23.35 2.77 3.61
C LEU A 15 -22.10 2.26 2.88
N CYS A 16 -22.24 1.87 1.61
CA CYS A 16 -21.12 1.47 0.76
C CYS A 16 -20.42 2.65 0.08
N GLN A 17 -20.91 3.86 0.25
CA GLN A 17 -20.31 5.04 -0.40
C GLN A 17 -18.95 5.36 0.21
N ARG A 18 -17.93 5.49 -0.66
CA ARG A 18 -16.59 5.89 -0.26
C ARG A 18 -16.46 7.40 -0.24
N ASN A 19 -15.68 7.90 0.71
CA ASN A 19 -15.28 9.29 0.73
C ASN A 19 -14.15 9.52 -0.29
N ILE A 20 -14.51 9.74 -1.55
CA ILE A 20 -13.54 10.00 -2.62
C ILE A 20 -13.42 11.53 -2.77
N PRO A 21 -12.29 12.12 -2.35
CA PRO A 21 -12.06 13.53 -2.50
C PRO A 21 -11.95 13.93 -3.98
N ASN A 22 -12.34 15.16 -4.32
CA ASN A 22 -12.08 15.71 -5.65
C ASN A 22 -10.58 15.97 -5.85
N ASP A 23 -9.99 15.35 -6.87
CA ASP A 23 -8.57 15.40 -7.17
C ASP A 23 -8.21 16.30 -8.37
N ASP A 24 -9.15 17.08 -8.93
CA ASP A 24 -8.92 17.85 -10.16
C ASP A 24 -7.71 18.81 -10.04
N ALA A 25 -7.61 19.53 -8.93
CA ALA A 25 -6.48 20.44 -8.68
C ALA A 25 -5.15 19.68 -8.50
N ILE A 26 -5.20 18.51 -7.85
CA ILE A 26 -4.03 17.64 -7.70
C ILE A 26 -3.62 17.10 -9.07
N GLU A 27 -4.56 16.66 -9.88
CA GLU A 27 -4.27 16.15 -11.22
C GLU A 27 -3.59 17.19 -12.10
N GLN A 28 -4.08 18.44 -12.08
CA GLN A 28 -3.45 19.52 -12.84
C GLN A 28 -2.01 19.77 -12.38
N SER A 29 -1.79 19.89 -11.07
CA SER A 29 -0.44 20.10 -10.51
C SER A 29 0.50 18.94 -10.84
N VAL A 30 0.02 17.70 -10.74
CA VAL A 30 0.82 16.51 -11.07
C VAL A 30 1.14 16.46 -12.56
N ARG A 31 0.20 16.81 -13.43
CA ARG A 31 0.42 16.87 -14.88
C ARG A 31 1.51 17.87 -15.22
N GLU A 32 1.47 19.08 -14.65
CA GLU A 32 2.50 20.11 -14.83
C GLU A 32 3.89 19.61 -14.40
N ILE A 33 3.99 18.95 -13.24
CA ILE A 33 5.24 18.36 -12.77
C ILE A 33 5.75 17.30 -13.74
N MET A 34 4.87 16.38 -14.17
CA MET A 34 5.26 15.29 -15.05
C MET A 34 5.70 15.79 -16.43
N ASP A 35 4.97 16.74 -17.01
CA ASP A 35 5.31 17.33 -18.31
C ASP A 35 6.64 18.09 -18.24
N ASN A 36 6.88 18.82 -17.16
CA ASN A 36 8.14 19.54 -16.95
C ASN A 36 9.33 18.57 -16.82
N VAL A 37 9.21 17.49 -16.01
CA VAL A 37 10.27 16.48 -15.90
C VAL A 37 10.51 15.79 -17.24
N LYS A 38 9.44 15.48 -17.99
CA LYS A 38 9.56 14.88 -19.32
C LYS A 38 10.31 15.76 -20.32
N GLN A 39 10.12 17.08 -20.26
CA GLN A 39 10.73 18.05 -21.19
C GLN A 39 12.13 18.46 -20.80
N ASN A 40 12.38 18.66 -19.51
CA ASN A 40 13.59 19.30 -18.98
C ASN A 40 14.47 18.35 -18.13
N GLY A 41 14.12 17.05 -18.05
CA GLY A 41 14.96 16.00 -17.46
C GLY A 41 15.44 16.32 -16.05
N ASP A 42 16.73 16.14 -15.83
CA ASP A 42 17.40 16.36 -14.53
C ASP A 42 17.25 17.79 -14.00
N THR A 43 17.16 18.79 -14.87
CA THR A 43 17.00 20.19 -14.45
C THR A 43 15.70 20.37 -13.68
N ALA A 44 14.58 19.96 -14.27
CA ALA A 44 13.28 20.03 -13.61
C ALA A 44 13.23 19.13 -12.36
N LEU A 45 13.83 17.94 -12.44
CA LEU A 45 13.84 16.98 -11.33
C LEU A 45 14.58 17.57 -10.11
N ARG A 46 15.73 18.21 -10.28
CA ARG A 46 16.48 18.87 -9.19
C ARG A 46 15.69 20.03 -8.58
N ASP A 47 15.03 20.83 -9.39
CA ASP A 47 14.20 21.95 -8.90
C ASP A 47 13.06 21.45 -8.01
N TYR A 48 12.37 20.37 -8.41
CA TYR A 48 11.31 19.78 -7.61
C TYR A 48 11.80 19.08 -6.35
N ILE A 49 12.94 18.37 -6.41
CA ILE A 49 13.57 17.75 -5.23
C ILE A 49 13.97 18.84 -4.22
N ALA A 50 14.60 19.93 -4.66
CA ALA A 50 14.95 21.04 -3.78
C ALA A 50 13.71 21.69 -3.15
N ARG A 51 12.64 21.86 -3.94
CA ARG A 51 11.40 22.51 -3.50
C ARG A 51 10.55 21.65 -2.56
N PHE A 52 10.40 20.36 -2.86
CA PHE A 52 9.45 19.49 -2.16
C PHE A 52 10.11 18.54 -1.15
N ASP A 53 11.30 18.05 -1.47
CA ASP A 53 12.04 17.16 -0.59
C ASP A 53 13.06 17.91 0.27
N HIS A 54 13.33 19.20 -0.01
CA HIS A 54 14.34 20.02 0.67
C HIS A 54 15.74 19.36 0.65
N PHE A 55 16.08 18.76 -0.49
CA PHE A 55 17.38 18.14 -0.72
C PHE A 55 18.11 18.87 -1.87
N THR A 56 19.34 19.33 -1.58
CA THR A 56 20.16 20.11 -2.51
C THR A 56 21.40 19.35 -3.00
N GLY A 57 21.59 18.14 -2.53
CA GLY A 57 22.72 17.29 -2.90
C GLY A 57 22.66 16.76 -4.34
N PRO A 58 23.64 15.94 -4.74
CA PRO A 58 23.73 15.44 -6.11
C PRO A 58 22.57 14.52 -6.48
N LEU A 59 22.05 14.69 -7.68
CA LEU A 59 21.08 13.77 -8.28
C LEU A 59 21.84 12.55 -8.86
N ALA A 60 22.19 11.64 -7.97
CA ALA A 60 22.88 10.41 -8.28
C ALA A 60 22.39 9.30 -7.34
N PRO A 61 22.47 8.02 -7.73
CA PRO A 61 22.19 6.94 -6.81
C PRO A 61 23.22 6.96 -5.66
N LEU A 62 22.78 6.50 -4.47
CA LEU A 62 23.69 6.29 -3.36
C LEU A 62 24.80 5.31 -3.77
N SER A 63 26.01 5.59 -3.31
CA SER A 63 27.13 4.67 -3.42
C SER A 63 26.92 3.45 -2.51
N GLU A 64 27.55 2.33 -2.83
CA GLU A 64 27.55 1.14 -1.96
C GLU A 64 28.07 1.45 -0.55
N ALA A 65 29.05 2.36 -0.42
CA ALA A 65 29.57 2.81 0.86
C ALA A 65 28.53 3.56 1.69
N GLU A 66 27.78 4.48 1.10
CA GLU A 66 26.69 5.21 1.77
C GLU A 66 25.59 4.24 2.24
N ILE A 67 25.20 3.30 1.39
CA ILE A 67 24.21 2.28 1.73
C ILE A 67 24.72 1.41 2.89
N ALA A 68 25.96 0.97 2.84
CA ALA A 68 26.56 0.12 3.87
C ALA A 68 26.72 0.86 5.20
N GLU A 69 27.17 2.10 5.17
CA GLU A 69 27.30 2.97 6.36
C GLU A 69 25.93 3.22 7.00
N GLY A 70 24.93 3.65 6.21
CA GLY A 70 23.59 3.89 6.71
C GLY A 70 22.98 2.63 7.32
N ALA A 71 23.05 1.50 6.62
CA ALA A 71 22.56 0.21 7.10
C ALA A 71 23.21 -0.26 8.41
N SER A 72 24.48 0.10 8.66
CA SER A 72 25.19 -0.28 9.88
C SER A 72 24.70 0.41 11.15
N LYS A 73 23.89 1.46 11.01
CA LYS A 73 23.32 2.24 12.12
C LYS A 73 22.06 1.58 12.74
N VAL A 74 21.54 0.53 12.10
CA VAL A 74 20.38 -0.23 12.62
C VAL A 74 20.79 -1.07 13.82
N SER A 75 19.99 -1.02 14.89
CA SER A 75 20.26 -1.84 16.08
C SER A 75 20.16 -3.34 15.74
N PRO A 76 20.92 -4.21 16.42
CA PRO A 76 20.88 -5.67 16.19
C PRO A 76 19.47 -6.24 16.31
N GLU A 77 18.69 -5.79 17.29
CA GLU A 77 17.31 -6.24 17.51
C GLU A 77 16.39 -5.92 16.32
N VAL A 78 16.44 -4.67 15.82
CA VAL A 78 15.66 -4.24 14.65
C VAL A 78 16.15 -4.96 13.38
N ALA A 79 17.46 -5.12 13.23
CA ALA A 79 18.02 -5.86 12.11
C ALA A 79 17.53 -7.31 12.07
N ASP A 80 17.44 -7.99 13.21
CA ASP A 80 16.94 -9.37 13.32
C ASP A 80 15.44 -9.43 13.03
N ALA A 81 14.67 -8.44 13.48
CA ALA A 81 13.24 -8.33 13.17
C ALA A 81 13.02 -8.14 11.65
N ILE A 82 13.81 -7.28 11.00
CA ILE A 82 13.75 -7.06 9.54
C ILE A 82 14.11 -8.34 8.77
N ARG A 83 15.14 -9.09 9.20
CA ARG A 83 15.50 -10.36 8.56
C ARG A 83 14.37 -11.38 8.67
N ARG A 84 13.77 -11.52 9.86
CA ARG A 84 12.62 -12.43 10.07
C ARG A 84 11.44 -12.06 9.18
N ALA A 85 11.11 -10.76 9.07
CA ALA A 85 10.08 -10.28 8.18
C ALA A 85 10.41 -10.60 6.70
N ALA A 86 11.65 -10.39 6.29
CA ALA A 86 12.12 -10.71 4.94
C ALA A 86 11.98 -12.21 4.61
N ASP A 87 12.33 -13.09 5.56
CA ASP A 87 12.19 -14.54 5.37
C ASP A 87 10.73 -14.97 5.22
N ASN A 88 9.81 -14.40 6.03
CA ASN A 88 8.38 -14.67 5.92
C ASN A 88 7.82 -14.22 4.57
N ILE A 89 8.16 -13.01 4.13
CA ILE A 89 7.74 -12.46 2.84
C ILE A 89 8.31 -13.31 1.69
N ALA A 90 9.60 -13.67 1.76
CA ALA A 90 10.23 -14.50 0.73
C ALA A 90 9.57 -15.89 0.63
N LYS A 91 9.25 -16.52 1.76
CA LYS A 91 8.57 -17.81 1.80
C LYS A 91 7.21 -17.76 1.12
N PHE A 92 6.41 -16.73 1.44
CA PHE A 92 5.08 -16.57 0.87
C PHE A 92 5.14 -16.31 -0.65
N HIS A 93 5.95 -15.33 -1.08
CA HIS A 93 6.03 -14.96 -2.48
C HIS A 93 6.71 -16.02 -3.37
N SER A 94 7.61 -16.84 -2.82
CA SER A 94 8.17 -17.98 -3.55
C SER A 94 7.11 -19.01 -3.92
N ALA A 95 6.08 -19.17 -3.10
CA ALA A 95 4.97 -20.08 -3.37
C ALA A 95 3.98 -19.54 -4.44
N GLN A 96 4.09 -18.27 -4.81
CA GLN A 96 3.25 -17.63 -5.85
C GLN A 96 3.81 -17.76 -7.27
N LEU A 97 5.00 -18.34 -7.44
CA LEU A 97 5.54 -18.59 -8.77
C LEU A 97 4.67 -19.59 -9.52
N HIS A 98 4.19 -19.18 -10.70
CA HIS A 98 3.39 -20.04 -11.56
C HIS A 98 4.31 -20.85 -12.47
N PRO A 99 4.04 -22.17 -12.65
CA PRO A 99 4.73 -22.97 -13.66
C PRO A 99 4.36 -22.49 -15.06
N ASP A 100 5.26 -22.70 -16.01
CA ASP A 100 4.96 -22.49 -17.41
C ASP A 100 3.82 -23.44 -17.85
N VAL A 101 2.94 -22.97 -18.73
CA VAL A 101 1.91 -23.79 -19.37
C VAL A 101 2.43 -24.17 -20.75
N ASP A 102 2.41 -25.47 -21.06
CA ASP A 102 2.88 -26.00 -22.33
C ASP A 102 1.99 -27.20 -22.72
N ILE A 103 1.05 -26.97 -23.65
CA ILE A 103 0.05 -27.95 -24.02
C ILE A 103 -0.12 -28.05 -25.53
N GLU A 104 -0.36 -29.23 -26.02
CA GLU A 104 -0.84 -29.48 -27.39
C GLU A 104 -2.38 -29.42 -27.37
N THR A 105 -2.98 -28.41 -28.00
CA THR A 105 -4.43 -28.18 -27.98
C THR A 105 -5.16 -28.97 -29.05
N MET A 106 -4.47 -29.34 -30.12
CA MET A 106 -4.88 -30.27 -31.16
C MET A 106 -3.63 -30.76 -31.93
N PRO A 107 -3.67 -31.87 -32.65
CA PRO A 107 -2.51 -32.43 -33.34
C PRO A 107 -1.73 -31.40 -34.13
N GLY A 108 -0.45 -31.18 -33.77
CA GLY A 108 0.44 -30.22 -34.42
C GLY A 108 0.32 -28.78 -33.96
N ILE A 109 -0.60 -28.44 -33.00
CA ILE A 109 -0.74 -27.08 -32.47
C ILE A 109 -0.36 -27.08 -30.97
N ARG A 110 0.77 -26.46 -30.67
CA ARG A 110 1.32 -26.33 -29.30
C ARG A 110 1.19 -24.89 -28.79
N CYS A 111 0.54 -24.70 -27.64
CA CYS A 111 0.38 -23.42 -26.98
C CYS A 111 1.28 -23.36 -25.73
N VAL A 112 2.10 -22.29 -25.65
CA VAL A 112 3.04 -22.09 -24.54
C VAL A 112 2.79 -20.74 -23.89
N GLN A 113 2.70 -20.71 -22.55
CA GLN A 113 2.68 -19.49 -21.74
C GLN A 113 3.85 -19.52 -20.78
N ARG A 114 4.70 -18.50 -20.81
CA ARG A 114 5.85 -18.37 -19.93
C ARG A 114 5.76 -17.11 -19.08
N ALA A 115 6.12 -17.24 -17.80
CA ALA A 115 6.38 -16.10 -16.94
C ALA A 115 7.80 -15.58 -17.19
N VAL A 116 7.91 -14.35 -17.71
CA VAL A 116 9.20 -13.71 -18.00
C VAL A 116 9.38 -12.51 -17.07
N PRO A 117 10.53 -12.37 -16.36
CA PRO A 117 10.75 -11.25 -15.47
C PRO A 117 10.79 -9.92 -16.21
N ILE A 118 10.25 -8.88 -15.57
CA ILE A 118 10.36 -7.51 -16.05
C ILE A 118 11.82 -7.06 -15.85
N GLN A 119 12.46 -6.59 -16.92
CA GLN A 119 13.89 -6.25 -16.93
C GLN A 119 14.24 -5.20 -15.88
N ARG A 120 13.51 -4.06 -15.85
CA ARG A 120 13.77 -2.95 -14.95
C ARG A 120 12.48 -2.49 -14.28
N VAL A 121 12.49 -2.48 -12.95
CA VAL A 121 11.35 -2.04 -12.13
C VAL A 121 11.74 -0.85 -11.26
N GLY A 122 10.81 0.07 -11.09
CA GLY A 122 10.92 1.19 -10.16
C GLY A 122 10.09 0.93 -8.90
N LEU A 123 10.71 1.04 -7.76
CA LEU A 123 10.08 0.92 -6.45
C LEU A 123 10.07 2.30 -5.78
N TYR A 124 8.91 2.75 -5.39
CA TYR A 124 8.78 4.00 -4.66
C TYR A 124 8.43 3.70 -3.19
N ILE A 125 9.23 4.23 -2.29
CA ILE A 125 9.02 4.13 -0.85
C ILE A 125 8.60 5.51 -0.34
N PRO A 126 7.38 5.66 0.18
CA PRO A 126 6.94 6.95 0.69
C PRO A 126 7.79 7.41 1.87
N GLY A 127 8.01 8.72 1.94
CA GLY A 127 8.47 9.37 3.17
C GLY A 127 7.31 9.54 4.14
N GLY A 128 7.63 9.80 5.39
CA GLY A 128 6.61 10.03 6.43
C GLY A 128 7.20 10.03 7.82
N GLN A 129 6.33 9.97 8.83
CA GLN A 129 6.74 10.01 10.24
C GLN A 129 7.42 8.70 10.72
N ALA A 130 7.27 7.61 9.96
CA ALA A 130 7.90 6.33 10.29
C ALA A 130 8.67 5.78 9.09
N PRO A 131 9.82 5.10 9.30
CA PRO A 131 10.57 4.46 8.24
C PRO A 131 9.79 3.26 7.69
N LEU A 132 9.36 3.32 6.42
CA LEU A 132 8.57 2.26 5.79
C LEU A 132 9.48 1.16 5.19
N PHE A 133 10.36 0.58 6.01
CA PHE A 133 11.25 -0.50 5.59
C PHE A 133 10.49 -1.78 5.19
N SER A 134 9.32 -2.02 5.77
CA SER A 134 8.45 -3.13 5.37
C SER A 134 8.01 -3.01 3.91
N THR A 135 7.73 -1.79 3.43
CA THR A 135 7.42 -1.53 2.03
C THR A 135 8.60 -1.90 1.12
N VAL A 136 9.83 -1.61 1.54
CA VAL A 136 11.02 -2.06 0.80
C VAL A 136 11.03 -3.58 0.64
N LEU A 137 10.81 -4.32 1.75
CA LEU A 137 10.78 -5.78 1.72
C LEU A 137 9.66 -6.32 0.82
N MET A 138 8.44 -5.78 0.98
CA MET A 138 7.25 -6.21 0.24
C MET A 138 7.31 -5.92 -1.26
N LEU A 139 8.14 -4.96 -1.70
CA LEU A 139 8.33 -4.65 -3.11
C LEU A 139 9.59 -5.30 -3.70
N ALA A 140 10.72 -5.25 -2.99
CA ALA A 140 11.99 -5.71 -3.52
C ALA A 140 12.14 -7.24 -3.49
N ILE A 141 11.58 -7.92 -2.49
CA ILE A 141 11.65 -9.39 -2.40
C ILE A 141 10.89 -10.05 -3.56
N PRO A 142 9.63 -9.69 -3.87
CA PRO A 142 8.94 -10.21 -5.05
C PRO A 142 9.65 -9.88 -6.36
N ALA A 143 10.22 -8.67 -6.51
CA ALA A 143 10.98 -8.30 -7.69
C ALA A 143 12.21 -9.21 -7.88
N ARG A 144 12.93 -9.53 -6.81
CA ARG A 144 14.07 -10.48 -6.82
C ARG A 144 13.62 -11.90 -7.15
N ILE A 145 12.53 -12.39 -6.51
CA ILE A 145 11.99 -13.74 -6.75
C ILE A 145 11.54 -13.90 -8.20
N ALA A 146 10.90 -12.85 -8.75
CA ALA A 146 10.51 -12.83 -10.16
C ALA A 146 11.70 -12.77 -11.13
N GLY A 147 12.92 -12.49 -10.66
CA GLY A 147 14.12 -12.42 -11.49
C GLY A 147 14.30 -11.09 -12.23
N CYS A 148 13.74 -9.97 -11.72
CA CYS A 148 13.96 -8.65 -12.31
C CYS A 148 15.45 -8.31 -12.32
N ALA A 149 15.98 -7.95 -13.49
CA ALA A 149 17.42 -7.74 -13.66
C ALA A 149 17.91 -6.45 -12.99
N GLU A 150 17.08 -5.42 -12.95
CA GLU A 150 17.41 -4.11 -12.35
C GLU A 150 16.24 -3.60 -11.52
N VAL A 151 16.54 -3.23 -10.28
CA VAL A 151 15.60 -2.63 -9.34
C VAL A 151 16.12 -1.23 -8.97
N ILE A 152 15.31 -0.22 -9.27
CA ILE A 152 15.55 1.18 -8.89
C ILE A 152 14.61 1.51 -7.73
N LEU A 153 15.16 2.03 -6.64
CA LEU A 153 14.39 2.49 -5.50
C LEU A 153 14.46 4.01 -5.41
N ALA A 154 13.31 4.66 -5.27
CA ALA A 154 13.17 6.07 -5.01
C ALA A 154 12.51 6.29 -3.65
N THR A 155 13.07 7.15 -2.82
CA THR A 155 12.50 7.54 -1.54
C THR A 155 12.88 8.98 -1.23
N PRO A 156 11.96 9.81 -0.70
CA PRO A 156 12.31 11.19 -0.34
C PRO A 156 13.33 11.20 0.80
N ALA A 157 14.20 12.19 0.76
CA ALA A 157 15.13 12.54 1.82
C ALA A 157 15.38 14.03 1.75
N SER A 158 15.71 14.68 2.86
CA SER A 158 16.13 16.08 2.90
C SER A 158 17.57 16.17 3.40
N ASP A 159 18.13 17.40 3.35
CA ASP A 159 19.45 17.68 3.90
C ASP A 159 19.48 17.49 5.43
N GLU A 160 18.33 17.74 6.10
CA GLU A 160 18.19 17.57 7.56
C GLU A 160 17.74 16.13 7.95
N HIS A 161 16.98 15.46 7.08
CA HIS A 161 16.41 14.14 7.33
C HIS A 161 16.86 13.18 6.21
N PRO A 162 18.03 12.54 6.37
CA PRO A 162 18.52 11.53 5.42
C PRO A 162 17.62 10.28 5.41
N ILE A 163 17.82 9.44 4.39
CA ILE A 163 17.11 8.15 4.33
C ILE A 163 17.34 7.36 5.62
N ALA A 164 16.27 6.87 6.22
CA ALA A 164 16.32 6.12 7.47
C ALA A 164 17.22 4.87 7.34
N PRO A 165 18.03 4.57 8.37
CA PRO A 165 18.91 3.39 8.38
C PRO A 165 18.19 2.08 8.08
N GLU A 166 16.97 1.92 8.56
CA GLU A 166 16.14 0.72 8.37
C GLU A 166 15.76 0.51 6.90
N ILE A 167 15.49 1.60 6.16
CA ILE A 167 15.24 1.55 4.71
C ILE A 167 16.48 1.09 3.97
N LEU A 168 17.66 1.65 4.31
CA LEU A 168 18.94 1.27 3.70
C LEU A 168 19.31 -0.17 4.05
N PHE A 169 19.06 -0.61 5.28
CA PHE A 169 19.29 -1.99 5.71
C PHE A 169 18.39 -2.97 4.93
N ALA A 170 17.10 -2.68 4.82
CA ALA A 170 16.16 -3.50 4.06
C ALA A 170 16.51 -3.55 2.57
N ALA A 171 16.89 -2.41 1.96
CA ALA A 171 17.30 -2.33 0.57
C ALA A 171 18.57 -3.17 0.32
N LYS A 172 19.58 -3.03 1.18
CA LYS A 172 20.81 -3.84 1.14
C LYS A 172 20.53 -5.33 1.27
N LEU A 173 19.67 -5.73 2.23
CA LEU A 173 19.26 -7.11 2.45
C LEU A 173 18.60 -7.71 1.20
N CYS A 174 17.82 -6.90 0.47
CA CYS A 174 17.14 -7.29 -0.77
C CYS A 174 18.05 -7.22 -2.02
N GLY A 175 19.27 -6.71 -1.91
CA GLY A 175 20.19 -6.55 -3.05
C GLY A 175 19.88 -5.34 -3.93
N VAL A 176 19.16 -4.33 -3.42
CA VAL A 176 18.86 -3.10 -4.15
C VAL A 176 20.02 -2.12 -4.00
N GLY A 177 20.79 -1.95 -5.09
CA GLY A 177 21.97 -1.07 -5.11
C GLY A 177 21.74 0.29 -5.77
N ARG A 178 20.59 0.52 -6.42
CA ARG A 178 20.26 1.81 -7.05
C ARG A 178 19.17 2.52 -6.27
N ILE A 179 19.59 3.39 -5.35
CA ILE A 179 18.69 4.14 -4.46
C ILE A 179 18.85 5.62 -4.75
N PHE A 180 17.75 6.29 -5.11
CA PHE A 180 17.71 7.75 -5.38
C PHE A 180 16.95 8.48 -4.28
N ARG A 181 17.48 9.65 -3.90
CA ARG A 181 16.86 10.60 -2.97
C ARG A 181 15.88 11.48 -3.75
N MET A 182 14.67 10.98 -3.97
CA MET A 182 13.62 11.72 -4.66
C MET A 182 12.24 11.21 -4.24
N GLY A 183 11.33 12.12 -3.97
CA GLY A 183 9.95 11.83 -3.54
C GLY A 183 8.90 12.26 -4.55
N GLY A 184 7.64 12.10 -4.20
CA GLY A 184 6.49 12.69 -4.88
C GLY A 184 6.26 12.33 -6.34
N ALA A 185 5.47 13.15 -7.01
CA ALA A 185 5.13 12.99 -8.43
C ALA A 185 6.35 13.08 -9.35
N GLN A 186 7.35 13.90 -8.98
CA GLN A 186 8.60 14.06 -9.75
C GLN A 186 9.41 12.77 -9.80
N ALA A 187 9.42 11.96 -8.72
CA ALA A 187 10.09 10.66 -8.70
C ALA A 187 9.39 9.67 -9.64
N ILE A 188 8.07 9.65 -9.63
CA ILE A 188 7.26 8.81 -10.55
C ILE A 188 7.51 9.23 -12.00
N ALA A 189 7.53 10.54 -12.29
CA ALA A 189 7.84 11.06 -13.62
C ALA A 189 9.24 10.66 -14.10
N ALA A 190 10.26 10.82 -13.23
CA ALA A 190 11.64 10.44 -13.55
C ALA A 190 11.75 8.95 -13.88
N MET A 191 11.11 8.07 -13.10
CA MET A 191 11.10 6.64 -13.39
C MET A 191 10.29 6.28 -14.66
N ALA A 192 9.20 7.00 -14.93
CA ALA A 192 8.34 6.72 -16.08
C ALA A 192 8.95 7.15 -17.42
N PHE A 193 9.60 8.31 -17.47
CA PHE A 193 10.14 8.86 -18.69
C PHE A 193 11.64 8.63 -18.86
N GLY A 194 12.36 8.47 -17.76
CA GLY A 194 13.81 8.54 -17.71
C GLY A 194 14.29 9.99 -17.71
N THR A 195 15.46 10.23 -17.13
CA THR A 195 16.20 11.46 -17.20
C THR A 195 17.68 11.13 -17.46
N GLU A 196 18.56 12.12 -17.48
CA GLU A 196 19.99 11.87 -17.66
C GLU A 196 20.58 11.00 -16.53
N SER A 197 20.08 11.20 -15.29
CA SER A 197 20.57 10.47 -14.11
C SER A 197 19.70 9.26 -13.74
N VAL A 198 18.40 9.29 -14.01
CA VAL A 198 17.44 8.26 -13.61
C VAL A 198 17.00 7.42 -14.81
N PRO A 199 17.37 6.14 -14.88
CA PRO A 199 16.95 5.29 -16.00
C PRO A 199 15.42 5.10 -16.03
N ARG A 200 14.83 5.13 -17.22
CA ARG A 200 13.43 4.76 -17.41
C ARG A 200 13.19 3.32 -17.01
N VAL A 201 12.09 3.06 -16.29
CA VAL A 201 11.67 1.71 -15.90
C VAL A 201 10.52 1.18 -16.75
N HIS A 202 10.32 -0.15 -16.76
CA HIS A 202 9.23 -0.80 -17.49
C HIS A 202 7.96 -0.92 -16.66
N LYS A 203 8.10 -0.97 -15.34
CA LYS A 203 6.96 -0.97 -14.41
C LYS A 203 7.32 -0.25 -13.12
N ILE A 204 6.35 0.50 -12.56
CA ILE A 204 6.49 1.22 -11.29
C ILE A 204 5.55 0.59 -10.27
N PHE A 205 6.09 0.31 -9.09
CA PHE A 205 5.36 -0.11 -7.90
C PHE A 205 5.52 0.99 -6.86
N ALA A 206 4.42 1.64 -6.50
CA ALA A 206 4.49 2.85 -5.70
C ALA A 206 3.26 3.01 -4.79
N PRO A 207 3.26 2.47 -3.56
CA PRO A 207 2.34 2.94 -2.55
C PRO A 207 2.65 4.42 -2.26
N GLY A 208 1.66 5.21 -1.94
CA GLY A 208 1.92 6.62 -1.68
C GLY A 208 0.66 7.46 -1.52
N ASN A 209 0.87 8.75 -1.28
CA ASN A 209 -0.21 9.72 -1.13
C ASN A 209 -0.92 10.02 -2.47
N ARG A 210 -1.95 10.87 -2.42
CA ARG A 210 -2.78 11.25 -3.58
C ARG A 210 -1.97 11.77 -4.77
N PHE A 211 -0.87 12.53 -4.55
CA PHE A 211 0.01 13.01 -5.61
C PHE A 211 0.75 11.87 -6.32
N VAL A 212 1.28 10.92 -5.55
CA VAL A 212 1.96 9.72 -6.09
C VAL A 212 0.97 8.83 -6.83
N THR A 213 -0.21 8.60 -6.27
CA THR A 213 -1.28 7.81 -6.90
C THR A 213 -1.70 8.44 -8.23
N LYS A 214 -1.93 9.76 -8.24
CA LYS A 214 -2.30 10.48 -9.47
C LYS A 214 -1.18 10.45 -10.50
N ALA A 215 0.08 10.61 -10.07
CA ALA A 215 1.23 10.50 -10.96
C ALA A 215 1.34 9.11 -11.60
N LYS A 216 1.11 8.03 -10.84
CA LYS A 216 1.04 6.67 -11.39
C LYS A 216 -0.06 6.51 -12.44
N GLN A 217 -1.26 6.99 -12.13
CA GLN A 217 -2.39 6.94 -13.08
C GLN A 217 -2.05 7.65 -14.39
N LEU A 218 -1.44 8.83 -14.34
CA LEU A 218 -1.01 9.55 -15.54
C LEU A 218 0.17 8.85 -16.23
N ALA A 219 1.11 8.28 -15.47
CA ALA A 219 2.25 7.53 -15.99
C ALA A 219 1.84 6.22 -16.69
N SER A 220 0.69 5.63 -16.36
CA SER A 220 0.23 4.35 -16.91
C SER A 220 0.09 4.33 -18.44
N ARG A 221 0.00 5.50 -19.07
CA ARG A 221 0.00 5.66 -20.54
C ARG A 221 1.39 5.44 -21.17
N PHE A 222 2.46 5.45 -20.37
CA PHE A 222 3.85 5.42 -20.86
C PHE A 222 4.68 4.28 -20.28
N THR A 223 4.35 3.84 -19.07
CA THR A 223 4.99 2.72 -18.37
C THR A 223 3.93 1.93 -17.60
N ALA A 224 4.14 0.64 -17.41
CA ALA A 224 3.23 -0.14 -16.58
C ALA A 224 3.30 0.33 -15.11
N ILE A 225 2.18 0.22 -14.41
CA ILE A 225 2.11 0.51 -12.98
C ILE A 225 1.55 -0.71 -12.23
N ASP A 226 1.70 -0.71 -10.92
CA ASP A 226 0.88 -1.51 -10.02
C ASP A 226 -0.59 -1.03 -10.06
N MET A 227 -1.40 -1.50 -9.14
CA MET A 227 -2.80 -1.11 -9.07
C MET A 227 -2.94 0.41 -8.74
N PRO A 228 -3.80 1.17 -9.44
CA PRO A 228 -4.18 2.50 -8.99
C PRO A 228 -4.95 2.36 -7.68
N ALA A 229 -4.37 2.84 -6.59
CA ALA A 229 -4.98 2.78 -5.27
C ALA A 229 -5.97 3.94 -5.06
N GLY A 230 -7.12 3.64 -4.45
CA GLY A 230 -8.00 4.61 -3.83
C GLY A 230 -7.59 4.90 -2.37
N PRO A 231 -8.43 5.60 -1.60
CA PRO A 231 -8.30 5.65 -0.15
C PRO A 231 -8.34 4.23 0.43
N SER A 232 -7.46 3.94 1.38
CA SER A 232 -7.41 2.61 1.99
C SER A 232 -8.62 2.35 2.87
N GLU A 233 -9.11 1.11 2.84
CA GLU A 233 -10.30 0.70 3.58
C GLU A 233 -10.16 -0.68 4.22
N VAL A 234 -10.85 -0.88 5.34
CA VAL A 234 -11.00 -2.17 6.01
C VAL A 234 -12.46 -2.43 6.35
N LEU A 235 -12.88 -3.67 6.17
CA LEU A 235 -14.14 -4.16 6.74
C LEU A 235 -13.82 -5.35 7.67
N VAL A 236 -14.26 -5.26 8.93
CA VAL A 236 -14.16 -6.35 9.90
C VAL A 236 -15.54 -6.97 10.08
N MET A 237 -15.69 -8.24 9.70
CA MET A 237 -16.91 -9.02 9.94
C MET A 237 -16.73 -9.89 11.18
N ALA A 238 -17.58 -9.72 12.20
CA ALA A 238 -17.43 -10.33 13.49
C ALA A 238 -18.72 -11.00 13.99
N ASP A 239 -18.59 -12.19 14.59
CA ASP A 239 -19.65 -12.80 15.39
C ASP A 239 -19.39 -12.59 16.91
N GLU A 240 -20.23 -13.20 17.77
CA GLU A 240 -20.12 -13.08 19.22
C GLU A 240 -18.83 -13.65 19.81
N SER A 241 -18.07 -14.45 19.06
CA SER A 241 -16.78 -15.00 19.51
C SER A 241 -15.62 -14.01 19.40
N ALA A 242 -15.78 -12.96 18.58
CA ALA A 242 -14.75 -11.97 18.34
C ALA A 242 -14.58 -11.03 19.53
N ARG A 243 -13.34 -10.70 19.87
CA ARG A 243 -13.03 -9.76 20.94
C ARG A 243 -13.17 -8.31 20.46
N PRO A 244 -13.97 -7.46 21.13
CA PRO A 244 -14.14 -6.05 20.74
C PRO A 244 -12.82 -5.27 20.66
N ASP A 245 -11.85 -5.56 21.51
CA ASP A 245 -10.53 -4.92 21.51
C ASP A 245 -9.75 -5.21 20.21
N PHE A 246 -9.85 -6.41 19.67
CA PHE A 246 -9.18 -6.77 18.42
C PHE A 246 -9.85 -6.10 17.23
N ILE A 247 -11.18 -6.11 17.18
CA ILE A 247 -11.94 -5.38 16.14
C ILE A 247 -11.55 -3.91 16.15
N ALA A 248 -11.51 -3.29 17.33
CA ALA A 248 -11.14 -1.88 17.47
C ALA A 248 -9.69 -1.61 17.00
N ALA A 249 -8.75 -2.50 17.31
CA ALA A 249 -7.37 -2.37 16.85
C ALA A 249 -7.27 -2.46 15.32
N ASP A 250 -8.00 -3.40 14.70
CA ASP A 250 -8.04 -3.56 13.25
C ASP A 250 -8.66 -2.33 12.55
N LEU A 251 -9.75 -1.78 13.08
CA LEU A 251 -10.36 -0.56 12.55
C LEU A 251 -9.40 0.64 12.65
N LEU A 252 -8.71 0.78 13.78
CA LEU A 252 -7.78 1.88 14.02
C LEU A 252 -6.49 1.74 13.21
N SER A 253 -6.02 0.52 12.95
CA SER A 253 -4.87 0.27 12.08
C SER A 253 -5.09 0.82 10.67
N GLN A 254 -6.34 0.83 10.20
CA GLN A 254 -6.71 1.43 8.93
C GLN A 254 -6.99 2.92 9.03
N ALA A 255 -7.68 3.35 10.09
CA ALA A 255 -8.06 4.75 10.28
C ALA A 255 -6.84 5.69 10.43
N GLU A 256 -5.69 5.18 10.93
CA GLU A 256 -4.46 5.97 11.08
C GLU A 256 -3.73 6.25 9.76
N HIS A 257 -4.05 5.54 8.67
CA HIS A 257 -3.38 5.73 7.37
C HIS A 257 -3.65 7.10 6.75
N GLY A 258 -4.84 7.66 6.96
CA GLY A 258 -5.16 8.98 6.43
C GLY A 258 -6.59 9.42 6.72
N PRO A 259 -6.87 10.72 6.58
CA PRO A 259 -8.21 11.27 6.85
C PRO A 259 -9.29 10.74 5.91
N ASP A 260 -8.89 10.25 4.74
CA ASP A 260 -9.78 9.70 3.70
C ASP A 260 -10.01 8.19 3.85
N SER A 261 -9.32 7.52 4.79
CA SER A 261 -9.47 6.08 5.05
C SER A 261 -10.84 5.77 5.63
N GLN A 262 -11.41 4.61 5.29
CA GLN A 262 -12.70 4.16 5.82
C GLN A 262 -12.55 2.83 6.56
N ALA A 263 -13.16 2.74 7.75
CA ALA A 263 -13.16 1.56 8.58
C ALA A 263 -14.61 1.15 8.91
N VAL A 264 -15.00 -0.06 8.50
CA VAL A 264 -16.34 -0.59 8.71
C VAL A 264 -16.28 -1.85 9.57
N ALA A 265 -17.15 -1.97 10.55
CA ALA A 265 -17.35 -3.22 11.28
C ALA A 265 -18.78 -3.75 11.07
N ILE A 266 -18.92 -5.05 10.91
CA ILE A 266 -20.20 -5.73 11.01
C ILE A 266 -20.16 -6.57 12.29
N CYS A 267 -21.12 -6.30 13.20
CA CYS A 267 -21.28 -6.97 14.48
C CYS A 267 -22.58 -7.78 14.48
N SER A 268 -22.61 -8.88 15.23
CA SER A 268 -23.79 -9.72 15.37
C SER A 268 -24.81 -9.21 16.40
N SER A 269 -24.44 -8.20 17.21
CA SER A 269 -25.34 -7.63 18.22
C SER A 269 -25.00 -6.19 18.55
N GLU A 270 -26.02 -5.44 19.03
CA GLU A 270 -25.84 -4.07 19.51
C GLU A 270 -24.86 -4.00 20.70
N ALA A 271 -24.90 -5.00 21.58
CA ALA A 271 -24.01 -5.05 22.73
C ALA A 271 -22.52 -5.13 22.28
N GLN A 272 -22.21 -5.96 21.30
CA GLN A 272 -20.88 -6.05 20.72
C GLN A 272 -20.50 -4.73 20.02
N ALA A 273 -21.38 -4.15 19.24
CA ALA A 273 -21.13 -2.88 18.55
C ALA A 273 -20.79 -1.75 19.52
N ARG A 274 -21.49 -1.65 20.66
CA ARG A 274 -21.20 -0.68 21.72
C ARG A 274 -19.81 -0.94 22.35
N GLN A 275 -19.47 -2.19 22.66
CA GLN A 275 -18.16 -2.55 23.19
C GLN A 275 -17.02 -2.20 22.20
N VAL A 276 -17.23 -2.38 20.91
CA VAL A 276 -16.28 -1.97 19.86
C VAL A 276 -16.14 -0.44 19.84
N CYS A 277 -17.25 0.34 19.91
CA CYS A 277 -17.19 1.80 20.02
C CYS A 277 -16.36 2.25 21.21
N ASP A 278 -16.61 1.66 22.40
CA ASP A 278 -15.89 2.00 23.62
C ASP A 278 -14.38 1.67 23.50
N ALA A 279 -14.04 0.54 22.88
CA ALA A 279 -12.65 0.15 22.63
C ALA A 279 -11.97 1.08 21.61
N VAL A 280 -12.65 1.46 20.53
CA VAL A 280 -12.15 2.45 19.55
C VAL A 280 -11.88 3.79 20.22
N ALA A 281 -12.80 4.29 21.05
CA ALA A 281 -12.62 5.55 21.76
C ALA A 281 -11.42 5.49 22.73
N ARG A 282 -11.28 4.38 23.45
CA ARG A 282 -10.17 4.17 24.39
C ARG A 282 -8.81 4.10 23.68
N PHE A 283 -8.70 3.34 22.59
CA PHE A 283 -7.44 3.14 21.89
C PHE A 283 -7.06 4.36 21.04
N SER A 284 -8.00 5.04 20.41
CA SER A 284 -7.72 6.25 19.62
C SER A 284 -7.10 7.37 20.46
N ALA A 285 -7.49 7.47 21.74
CA ALA A 285 -6.91 8.42 22.68
C ALA A 285 -5.43 8.14 23.03
N MET A 286 -4.94 6.92 22.76
CA MET A 286 -3.55 6.50 23.02
C MET A 286 -2.65 6.63 21.78
N LEU A 287 -3.23 6.86 20.60
CA LEU A 287 -2.50 6.90 19.33
C LEU A 287 -2.06 8.32 18.97
N PRO A 288 -0.87 8.47 18.37
CA PRO A 288 -0.28 9.79 18.09
C PRO A 288 -0.97 10.58 16.96
N ARG A 289 -1.79 9.92 16.10
CA ARG A 289 -2.44 10.52 14.92
C ARG A 289 -3.92 10.84 15.13
N SER A 290 -4.27 11.37 16.30
CA SER A 290 -5.66 11.53 16.73
C SER A 290 -6.55 12.32 15.75
N GLU A 291 -6.03 13.37 15.10
CA GLU A 291 -6.81 14.18 14.12
C GLU A 291 -7.13 13.39 12.84
N SER A 292 -6.16 12.67 12.28
CA SER A 292 -6.36 11.82 11.11
C SER A 292 -7.34 10.70 11.39
N ILE A 293 -7.18 10.04 12.54
CA ILE A 293 -8.09 9.00 13.02
C ILE A 293 -9.51 9.54 13.19
N ALA A 294 -9.67 10.70 13.85
CA ALA A 294 -10.99 11.30 14.05
C ALA A 294 -11.68 11.63 12.73
N SER A 295 -10.94 12.15 11.75
CA SER A 295 -11.47 12.40 10.40
C SER A 295 -11.93 11.10 9.74
N SER A 296 -11.10 10.07 9.69
CA SER A 296 -11.42 8.76 9.13
C SER A 296 -12.66 8.14 9.81
N LEU A 297 -12.73 8.18 11.15
CA LEU A 297 -13.83 7.63 11.92
C LEU A 297 -15.16 8.40 11.71
N SER A 298 -15.12 9.64 11.23
CA SER A 298 -16.34 10.44 10.98
C SER A 298 -17.19 9.91 9.83
N HIS A 299 -16.59 9.16 8.88
CA HIS A 299 -17.27 8.51 7.76
C HIS A 299 -17.14 6.98 7.79
N SER A 300 -16.85 6.45 8.97
CA SER A 300 -16.73 5.01 9.27
C SER A 300 -17.95 4.54 10.06
N HIS A 301 -18.36 3.28 9.88
CA HIS A 301 -19.61 2.76 10.45
C HIS A 301 -19.41 1.46 11.21
N ILE A 302 -20.19 1.25 12.25
CA ILE A 302 -20.44 -0.08 12.84
C ILE A 302 -21.84 -0.49 12.48
N ILE A 303 -22.01 -1.60 11.80
CA ILE A 303 -23.29 -2.10 11.32
C ILE A 303 -23.64 -3.35 12.12
N VAL A 304 -24.82 -3.39 12.68
CA VAL A 304 -25.33 -4.60 13.35
C VAL A 304 -26.21 -5.35 12.38
N MET A 305 -25.93 -6.62 12.18
CA MET A 305 -26.71 -7.52 11.34
C MET A 305 -26.96 -8.84 12.07
N ASP A 306 -28.21 -9.17 12.31
CA ASP A 306 -28.62 -10.37 13.06
C ASP A 306 -28.42 -11.67 12.25
N SER A 307 -28.29 -11.55 10.92
CA SER A 307 -28.12 -12.70 10.02
C SER A 307 -26.73 -12.71 9.38
N ILE A 308 -26.02 -13.81 9.52
CA ILE A 308 -24.73 -14.05 8.87
C ILE A 308 -24.86 -13.99 7.34
N ASP A 309 -25.98 -14.46 6.79
CA ASP A 309 -26.23 -14.44 5.34
C ASP A 309 -26.36 -13.02 4.82
N THR A 310 -27.11 -12.19 5.55
CA THR A 310 -27.26 -10.76 5.21
C THR A 310 -25.93 -10.02 5.35
N ALA A 311 -25.14 -10.34 6.36
CA ALA A 311 -23.79 -9.78 6.53
C ALA A 311 -22.85 -10.13 5.37
N ILE A 312 -22.87 -11.38 4.90
CA ILE A 312 -22.08 -11.81 3.74
C ILE A 312 -22.54 -11.10 2.45
N ASP A 313 -23.86 -10.97 2.24
CA ASP A 313 -24.40 -10.22 1.10
C ASP A 313 -23.91 -8.77 1.11
N PHE A 314 -23.90 -8.12 2.29
CA PHE A 314 -23.41 -6.77 2.44
C PHE A 314 -21.89 -6.67 2.18
N VAL A 315 -21.09 -7.59 2.72
CA VAL A 315 -19.63 -7.65 2.47
C VAL A 315 -19.33 -7.76 0.98
N ASN A 316 -20.05 -8.64 0.27
CA ASN A 316 -19.87 -8.82 -1.18
C ASN A 316 -20.31 -7.58 -1.98
N LEU A 317 -21.34 -6.84 -1.51
CA LEU A 317 -21.74 -5.57 -2.13
C LEU A 317 -20.74 -4.46 -1.84
N TYR A 318 -20.26 -4.36 -0.60
CA TYR A 318 -19.26 -3.38 -0.20
C TYR A 318 -17.93 -3.62 -0.91
N ALA A 319 -17.53 -4.87 -1.14
CA ALA A 319 -16.30 -5.28 -1.83
C ALA A 319 -15.04 -4.59 -1.25
N PRO A 320 -14.69 -4.86 0.02
CA PRO A 320 -13.60 -4.15 0.71
C PRO A 320 -12.23 -4.46 0.11
N GLU A 321 -11.31 -3.51 0.17
CA GLU A 321 -9.89 -3.74 -0.11
C GLU A 321 -9.31 -4.77 0.89
N HIS A 322 -9.55 -4.55 2.18
CA HIS A 322 -9.15 -5.46 3.25
C HIS A 322 -10.39 -5.99 3.98
N LEU A 323 -10.59 -7.30 3.94
CA LEU A 323 -11.63 -7.98 4.70
C LEU A 323 -11.00 -8.80 5.82
N ILE A 324 -11.39 -8.52 7.07
CA ILE A 324 -11.03 -9.35 8.23
C ILE A 324 -12.27 -10.13 8.67
N ILE A 325 -12.20 -11.46 8.69
CA ILE A 325 -13.27 -12.34 9.13
C ILE A 325 -12.93 -12.85 10.53
N SER A 326 -13.50 -12.20 11.55
CA SER A 326 -13.31 -12.56 12.95
C SER A 326 -14.53 -13.28 13.48
N THR A 327 -14.74 -14.52 13.02
CA THR A 327 -15.87 -15.37 13.38
C THR A 327 -15.38 -16.73 13.88
N ARG A 328 -16.25 -17.49 14.57
CA ARG A 328 -15.94 -18.82 15.08
C ARG A 328 -15.53 -19.80 13.97
N ASN A 329 -16.13 -19.68 12.80
CA ASN A 329 -15.89 -20.54 11.65
C ASN A 329 -15.51 -19.70 10.42
N PRO A 330 -14.33 -19.07 10.40
CA PRO A 330 -13.99 -18.07 9.40
C PRO A 330 -13.91 -18.64 7.97
N TRP A 331 -13.47 -19.88 7.80
CA TRP A 331 -13.41 -20.53 6.48
C TRP A 331 -14.77 -20.69 5.83
N GLN A 332 -15.83 -21.03 6.61
CA GLN A 332 -17.19 -21.14 6.07
C GLN A 332 -17.74 -19.81 5.56
N VAL A 333 -17.32 -18.71 6.17
CA VAL A 333 -17.64 -17.36 5.69
C VAL A 333 -16.78 -17.01 4.47
N ALA A 334 -15.48 -17.29 4.52
CA ALA A 334 -14.54 -16.98 3.44
C ALA A 334 -14.92 -17.66 2.13
N ASP A 335 -15.40 -18.92 2.16
CA ASP A 335 -15.85 -19.68 0.99
C ASP A 335 -17.05 -19.02 0.27
N ARG A 336 -17.74 -18.09 0.92
CA ARG A 336 -18.90 -17.35 0.39
C ARG A 336 -18.58 -15.91 0.00
N ILE A 337 -17.35 -15.46 0.26
CA ILE A 337 -16.89 -14.12 -0.16
C ILE A 337 -16.48 -14.18 -1.63
N THR A 338 -17.10 -13.34 -2.42
CA THR A 338 -16.86 -13.26 -3.87
C THR A 338 -16.20 -11.95 -4.29
N ALA A 339 -16.17 -10.95 -3.42
CA ALA A 339 -15.66 -9.62 -3.71
C ALA A 339 -14.91 -9.05 -2.50
N ALA A 340 -13.58 -9.18 -2.51
CA ALA A 340 -12.65 -8.54 -1.58
C ALA A 340 -11.25 -8.50 -2.22
N GLY A 341 -10.46 -7.49 -1.90
CA GLY A 341 -9.08 -7.38 -2.37
C GLY A 341 -8.15 -8.38 -1.66
N SER A 342 -8.20 -8.40 -0.33
CA SER A 342 -7.48 -9.35 0.54
C SER A 342 -8.38 -9.82 1.65
N VAL A 343 -8.31 -11.12 1.98
CA VAL A 343 -9.13 -11.73 3.04
C VAL A 343 -8.22 -12.29 4.12
N PHE A 344 -8.47 -11.89 5.35
CA PHE A 344 -7.75 -12.31 6.56
C PHE A 344 -8.70 -13.07 7.50
N LEU A 345 -8.19 -14.17 8.09
CA LEU A 345 -8.96 -15.06 8.95
C LEU A 345 -8.38 -15.09 10.37
#